data_3c3f304ebd44b9a964ab36813e2c209b
#
_entry.id   3c3f304ebd44b9a964ab36813e2c209b
#
_cell.length_a   1.000
_cell.length_b   1.000
_cell.length_c   1.000
_cell.angle_alpha   90.00
_cell.angle_beta   90.00
_cell.angle_gamma   90.00
#
_symmetry.space_group_name_H-M   'P 1'
#
loop_
_entity.id
_entity.type
_entity.pdbx_description
1 polymer ?
#
loop_
_entity_poly.entity_id
_entity_poly.type
_entity_poly.pdbx_seq_one_letter_code
_entity_poly.pdbx_strand_id
1 'polypeptide(L)'
;PGTAAIYSDLGYLLLGLIIERVAGVGLEEYLAEKIAGPLGLAEGILYNPPGKLKKSRQAYFPTENCPWRGKVLQGEVSDENCWVLGGVAGHAGLFGNIESVLGLTAAILEIWQGRRVHPHLPREVLAFFLEARSQVDGSTWALGFDRPTPGSSSSGRYLSPRSVGHLGFTGTSFWIDPDKELVVVLLTNRVHPSRDNNLIREFRPYFHDRVLELLGLV
;
A
#
# COMPACT_ATOMS: atom_id res chain seq x y z
N PRO A 1 -20.76 -11.88 11.74
CA PRO A 1 -20.31 -11.32 10.47
C PRO A 1 -21.27 -10.22 10.00
N GLY A 2 -20.72 -9.12 9.44
CA GLY A 2 -21.53 -8.04 8.88
C GLY A 2 -22.04 -7.01 9.90
N THR A 3 -21.64 -7.06 11.16
CA THR A 3 -22.11 -6.16 12.23
C THR A 3 -21.05 -5.14 12.66
N ALA A 4 -19.77 -5.40 12.38
CA ALA A 4 -18.67 -4.49 12.70
C ALA A 4 -17.58 -4.60 11.64
N ALA A 5 -16.95 -3.47 11.33
CA ALA A 5 -15.74 -3.39 10.50
C ALA A 5 -14.54 -3.22 11.44
N ILE A 6 -13.60 -4.17 11.42
CA ILE A 6 -12.41 -4.17 12.27
C ILE A 6 -11.20 -4.36 11.36
N TYR A 7 -10.24 -3.42 11.42
CA TYR A 7 -8.97 -3.59 10.74
C TYR A 7 -8.20 -4.76 11.34
N SER A 8 -7.72 -5.68 10.48
CA SER A 8 -6.95 -6.83 10.92
C SER A 8 -6.02 -7.33 9.81
N ASP A 9 -4.76 -7.55 10.16
CA ASP A 9 -3.77 -8.17 9.27
C ASP A 9 -4.13 -9.61 8.91
N LEU A 10 -4.89 -10.29 9.79
CA LEU A 10 -5.29 -11.70 9.59
C LEU A 10 -6.05 -11.93 8.27
N GLY A 11 -6.89 -10.97 7.87
CA GLY A 11 -7.60 -11.03 6.60
C GLY A 11 -6.64 -11.03 5.40
N TYR A 12 -5.65 -10.14 5.42
CA TYR A 12 -4.65 -10.07 4.35
C TYR A 12 -3.67 -11.23 4.38
N LEU A 13 -3.31 -11.75 5.56
CA LEU A 13 -2.53 -12.98 5.69
C LEU A 13 -3.24 -14.14 5.00
N LEU A 14 -4.53 -14.32 5.31
CA LEU A 14 -5.35 -15.37 4.69
C LEU A 14 -5.48 -15.19 3.18
N LEU A 15 -5.73 -13.96 2.71
CA LEU A 15 -5.79 -13.65 1.28
C LEU A 15 -4.48 -13.96 0.58
N GLY A 16 -3.32 -13.65 1.19
CA GLY A 16 -2.01 -14.02 0.66
C GLY A 16 -1.88 -15.51 0.46
N LEU A 17 -2.21 -16.31 1.48
CA LEU A 17 -2.19 -17.78 1.40
C LEU A 17 -3.16 -18.34 0.34
N ILE A 18 -4.33 -17.73 0.19
CA ILE A 18 -5.30 -18.11 -0.85
C ILE A 18 -4.72 -17.84 -2.23
N ILE A 19 -4.10 -16.68 -2.45
CA ILE A 19 -3.46 -16.35 -3.74
C ILE A 19 -2.38 -17.36 -4.07
N GLU A 20 -1.47 -17.66 -3.15
CA GLU A 20 -0.42 -18.66 -3.36
C GLU A 20 -1.00 -20.03 -3.68
N ARG A 21 -2.01 -20.44 -2.94
CA ARG A 21 -2.68 -21.73 -3.17
C ARG A 21 -3.35 -21.84 -4.54
N VAL A 22 -4.01 -20.77 -4.97
CA VAL A 22 -4.73 -20.72 -6.26
C VAL A 22 -3.76 -20.55 -7.42
N ALA A 23 -2.75 -19.71 -7.26
CA ALA A 23 -1.75 -19.44 -8.30
C ALA A 23 -0.73 -20.56 -8.48
N GLY A 24 -0.51 -21.38 -7.46
CA GLY A 24 0.52 -22.44 -7.45
C GLY A 24 1.95 -21.91 -7.35
N VAL A 25 2.13 -20.62 -7.07
CA VAL A 25 3.43 -19.94 -6.90
C VAL A 25 3.38 -19.03 -5.69
N GLY A 26 4.52 -18.65 -5.12
CA GLY A 26 4.61 -17.73 -3.99
C GLY A 26 4.21 -16.30 -4.36
N LEU A 27 3.81 -15.49 -3.35
CA LEU A 27 3.42 -14.08 -3.55
C LEU A 27 4.55 -13.26 -4.18
N GLU A 28 5.81 -13.51 -3.83
CA GLU A 28 6.97 -12.83 -4.40
C GLU A 28 7.03 -13.02 -5.92
N GLU A 29 6.90 -14.27 -6.38
CA GLU A 29 6.91 -14.63 -7.80
C GLU A 29 5.67 -14.11 -8.50
N TYR A 30 4.49 -14.30 -7.89
CA TYR A 30 3.23 -13.81 -8.44
C TYR A 30 3.25 -12.29 -8.67
N LEU A 31 3.70 -11.52 -7.68
CA LEU A 31 3.85 -10.08 -7.82
C LEU A 31 4.80 -9.72 -8.96
N ALA A 32 5.99 -10.33 -8.97
CA ALA A 32 7.03 -10.00 -9.94
C ALA A 32 6.60 -10.31 -11.37
N GLU A 33 6.01 -11.49 -11.61
CA GLU A 33 5.68 -11.94 -12.96
C GLU A 33 4.31 -11.48 -13.46
N LYS A 34 3.31 -11.46 -12.57
CA LYS A 34 1.92 -11.23 -12.98
C LYS A 34 1.46 -9.79 -12.81
N ILE A 35 2.05 -9.04 -11.88
CA ILE A 35 1.63 -7.66 -11.58
C ILE A 35 2.69 -6.65 -11.99
N ALA A 36 3.87 -6.68 -11.39
CA ALA A 36 4.89 -5.66 -11.59
C ALA A 36 5.61 -5.82 -12.95
N GLY A 37 5.88 -7.05 -13.39
CA GLY A 37 6.58 -7.35 -14.64
C GLY A 37 5.90 -6.76 -15.87
N PRO A 38 4.59 -7.01 -16.11
CA PRO A 38 3.86 -6.41 -17.24
C PRO A 38 3.81 -4.89 -17.25
N LEU A 39 4.08 -4.26 -16.10
CA LEU A 39 4.17 -2.80 -15.95
C LEU A 39 5.60 -2.28 -16.04
N GLY A 40 6.62 -3.15 -16.13
CA GLY A 40 8.04 -2.75 -16.10
C GLY A 40 8.54 -2.29 -14.73
N LEU A 41 7.87 -2.69 -13.64
CA LEU A 41 8.12 -2.20 -12.28
C LEU A 41 8.79 -3.22 -11.34
N ALA A 42 9.10 -4.43 -11.82
CA ALA A 42 9.59 -5.53 -10.98
C ALA A 42 10.94 -5.23 -10.28
N GLU A 43 11.75 -4.35 -10.85
CA GLU A 43 13.02 -3.91 -10.22
C GLU A 43 12.84 -2.90 -9.09
N GLY A 44 11.70 -2.24 -9.02
CA GLY A 44 11.42 -1.18 -8.05
C GLY A 44 10.34 -1.49 -7.04
N ILE A 45 9.60 -2.60 -7.19
CA ILE A 45 8.63 -3.13 -6.22
C ILE A 45 8.93 -4.60 -6.01
N LEU A 46 9.33 -4.99 -4.79
CA LEU A 46 9.81 -6.33 -4.53
C LEU A 46 9.66 -6.73 -3.06
N TYR A 47 9.67 -8.02 -2.81
CA TYR A 47 9.87 -8.58 -1.48
C TYR A 47 11.36 -8.86 -1.22
N ASN A 48 11.78 -8.71 0.05
CA ASN A 48 13.11 -9.08 0.53
C ASN A 48 12.99 -10.14 1.63
N PRO A 49 12.95 -11.42 1.29
CA PRO A 49 13.03 -12.49 2.28
C PRO A 49 14.30 -12.34 3.12
N PRO A 50 14.27 -12.68 4.42
CA PRO A 50 15.45 -12.61 5.29
C PRO A 50 16.66 -13.32 4.70
N GLY A 51 17.80 -12.63 4.66
CA GLY A 51 19.04 -13.14 4.06
C GLY A 51 19.11 -13.15 2.54
N LYS A 52 18.07 -12.67 1.83
CA LYS A 52 18.00 -12.64 0.37
C LYS A 52 17.73 -11.23 -0.15
N LEU A 53 18.59 -10.27 0.20
CA LEU A 53 18.46 -8.91 -0.31
C LEU A 53 18.59 -8.87 -1.83
N LYS A 54 17.62 -8.26 -2.51
CA LYS A 54 17.63 -8.08 -3.96
C LYS A 54 18.58 -6.98 -4.41
N LYS A 55 18.89 -6.02 -3.52
CA LYS A 55 19.81 -4.89 -3.76
C LYS A 55 20.76 -4.74 -2.58
N SER A 56 21.81 -3.93 -2.73
CA SER A 56 22.69 -3.63 -1.60
C SER A 56 21.91 -3.05 -0.43
N ARG A 57 22.35 -3.31 0.80
CA ARG A 57 21.67 -2.83 2.01
C ARG A 57 21.49 -1.31 2.02
N GLN A 58 22.47 -0.59 1.49
CA GLN A 58 22.45 0.87 1.39
C GLN A 58 21.36 1.43 0.46
N ALA A 59 20.79 0.60 -0.41
CA ALA A 59 19.67 0.99 -1.26
C ALA A 59 18.33 1.07 -0.51
N TYR A 60 18.28 0.64 0.75
CA TYR A 60 17.08 0.68 1.58
C TYR A 60 17.22 1.71 2.70
N PHE A 61 16.18 2.46 2.97
CA PHE A 61 16.13 3.28 4.18
C PHE A 61 15.97 2.39 5.41
N PRO A 62 16.67 2.69 6.52
CA PRO A 62 16.45 2.00 7.78
C PRO A 62 15.02 2.29 8.29
N THR A 63 14.33 1.28 8.83
CA THR A 63 13.02 1.47 9.44
C THR A 63 13.12 1.81 10.92
N GLU A 64 13.27 0.85 11.81
CA GLU A 64 13.35 1.10 13.25
C GLU A 64 14.61 0.49 13.88
N ASN A 65 15.00 0.99 15.02
CA ASN A 65 15.88 0.27 15.92
C ASN A 65 15.03 -0.73 16.70
N CYS A 66 14.94 -1.95 16.19
CA CYS A 66 14.03 -2.97 16.69
C CYS A 66 14.54 -3.60 17.98
N PRO A 67 13.87 -3.37 19.14
CA PRO A 67 14.31 -3.97 20.41
C PRO A 67 14.26 -5.50 20.39
N TRP A 68 13.27 -6.04 19.71
CA TRP A 68 13.07 -7.48 19.61
C TRP A 68 14.16 -8.19 18.81
N ARG A 69 14.65 -7.56 17.72
CA ARG A 69 15.74 -8.11 16.90
C ARG A 69 17.12 -7.59 17.29
N GLY A 70 17.20 -6.63 18.24
CA GLY A 70 18.44 -6.08 18.76
C GLY A 70 19.28 -5.32 17.73
N LYS A 71 18.66 -4.77 16.67
CA LYS A 71 19.35 -4.09 15.56
C LYS A 71 18.47 -3.07 14.87
N VAL A 72 19.12 -2.15 14.13
CA VAL A 72 18.44 -1.30 13.15
C VAL A 72 18.05 -2.15 11.94
N LEU A 73 16.76 -2.14 11.60
CA LEU A 73 16.23 -2.86 10.46
C LEU A 73 16.49 -2.06 9.18
N GLN A 74 17.07 -2.70 8.17
CA GLN A 74 17.35 -2.07 6.88
C GLN A 74 17.38 -3.13 5.78
N GLY A 75 16.45 -3.04 4.83
CA GLY A 75 16.28 -4.02 3.76
C GLY A 75 15.55 -5.29 4.20
N GLU A 76 15.10 -5.36 5.44
CA GLU A 76 14.23 -6.43 5.95
C GLU A 76 12.93 -5.83 6.50
N VAL A 77 11.84 -6.60 6.41
CA VAL A 77 10.52 -6.14 6.83
C VAL A 77 10.49 -5.81 8.32
N SER A 78 9.87 -4.67 8.65
CA SER A 78 9.69 -4.24 10.05
C SER A 78 8.64 -5.07 10.79
N ASP A 79 7.56 -5.43 10.11
CA ASP A 79 6.46 -6.21 10.68
C ASP A 79 6.94 -7.58 11.17
N GLU A 80 6.62 -7.90 12.44
CA GLU A 80 7.08 -9.10 13.11
C GLU A 80 6.42 -10.38 12.55
N ASN A 81 5.11 -10.31 12.26
CA ASN A 81 4.37 -11.45 11.73
C ASN A 81 4.84 -11.79 10.31
N CYS A 82 5.01 -10.77 9.47
CA CYS A 82 5.58 -10.96 8.14
C CYS A 82 7.00 -11.52 8.19
N TRP A 83 7.84 -11.02 9.12
CA TRP A 83 9.21 -11.53 9.27
C TRP A 83 9.23 -13.01 9.67
N VAL A 84 8.39 -13.44 10.61
CA VAL A 84 8.27 -14.85 11.03
C VAL A 84 7.78 -15.74 9.88
N LEU A 85 6.95 -15.20 8.99
CA LEU A 85 6.48 -15.87 7.77
C LEU A 85 7.48 -15.85 6.62
N GLY A 86 8.73 -15.43 6.87
CA GLY A 86 9.78 -15.43 5.85
C GLY A 86 9.86 -14.13 5.04
N GLY A 87 9.28 -13.04 5.52
CA GLY A 87 9.39 -11.70 4.92
C GLY A 87 8.49 -11.44 3.72
N VAL A 88 7.60 -12.38 3.41
CA VAL A 88 6.63 -12.29 2.30
C VAL A 88 5.24 -12.60 2.85
N ALA A 89 4.35 -11.62 2.83
CA ALA A 89 2.97 -11.83 3.30
C ALA A 89 2.00 -10.84 2.64
N GLY A 90 0.70 -11.14 2.70
CA GLY A 90 -0.33 -10.31 2.07
C GLY A 90 -0.53 -8.93 2.72
N HIS A 91 -0.12 -8.75 3.98
CA HIS A 91 -0.31 -7.51 4.74
C HIS A 91 0.95 -6.63 4.83
N ALA A 92 2.15 -7.20 4.63
CA ALA A 92 3.43 -6.49 4.77
C ALA A 92 4.54 -7.18 3.97
N GLY A 93 5.73 -6.54 3.91
CA GLY A 93 6.94 -7.13 3.32
C GLY A 93 7.36 -6.49 2.00
N LEU A 94 6.51 -5.68 1.36
CA LEU A 94 6.88 -5.01 0.12
C LEU A 94 7.82 -3.83 0.37
N PHE A 95 8.82 -3.72 -0.49
CA PHE A 95 9.70 -2.57 -0.64
C PHE A 95 9.44 -1.91 -2.00
N GLY A 96 9.49 -0.60 -2.04
CA GLY A 96 9.28 0.14 -3.27
C GLY A 96 10.05 1.47 -3.29
N ASN A 97 10.51 1.89 -4.46
CA ASN A 97 10.96 3.26 -4.70
C ASN A 97 9.79 4.13 -5.16
N ILE A 98 9.97 5.45 -5.13
CA ILE A 98 8.89 6.39 -5.42
C ILE A 98 8.37 6.26 -6.85
N GLU A 99 9.25 6.09 -7.83
CA GLU A 99 8.91 5.97 -9.24
C GLU A 99 8.04 4.73 -9.49
N SER A 100 8.39 3.60 -8.87
CA SER A 100 7.67 2.34 -9.11
C SER A 100 6.35 2.29 -8.35
N VAL A 101 6.27 2.83 -7.13
CA VAL A 101 5.00 2.90 -6.40
C VAL A 101 4.05 3.87 -7.10
N LEU A 102 4.55 5.02 -7.57
CA LEU A 102 3.76 5.95 -8.37
C LEU A 102 3.32 5.30 -9.70
N GLY A 103 4.20 4.59 -10.39
CA GLY A 103 3.89 3.87 -11.63
C GLY A 103 2.80 2.81 -11.44
N LEU A 104 2.85 2.04 -10.34
CA LEU A 104 1.82 1.04 -10.02
C LEU A 104 0.47 1.70 -9.73
N THR A 105 0.46 2.72 -8.89
CA THR A 105 -0.80 3.41 -8.52
C THR A 105 -1.39 4.19 -9.70
N ALA A 106 -0.57 4.77 -10.56
CA ALA A 106 -1.01 5.38 -11.82
C ALA A 106 -1.58 4.33 -12.79
N ALA A 107 -0.93 3.16 -12.91
CA ALA A 107 -1.46 2.06 -13.73
C ALA A 107 -2.83 1.58 -13.21
N ILE A 108 -3.02 1.48 -11.89
CA ILE A 108 -4.32 1.16 -11.30
C ILE A 108 -5.38 2.19 -11.70
N LEU A 109 -5.08 3.48 -11.63
CA LEU A 109 -5.98 4.55 -12.08
C LEU A 109 -6.33 4.41 -13.57
N GLU A 110 -5.33 4.23 -14.41
CA GLU A 110 -5.52 4.10 -15.86
C GLU A 110 -6.35 2.86 -16.25
N ILE A 111 -6.13 1.72 -15.57
CA ILE A 111 -6.92 0.49 -15.76
C ILE A 111 -8.36 0.74 -15.31
N TRP A 112 -8.56 1.34 -14.14
CA TRP A 112 -9.88 1.66 -13.61
C TRP A 112 -10.68 2.54 -14.58
N GLN A 113 -10.03 3.53 -15.16
CA GLN A 113 -10.63 4.42 -16.17
C GLN A 113 -10.72 3.81 -17.59
N GLY A 114 -10.21 2.60 -17.79
CA GLY A 114 -10.23 1.93 -19.09
C GLY A 114 -9.21 2.46 -20.11
N ARG A 115 -8.22 3.23 -19.65
CA ARG A 115 -7.14 3.79 -20.51
C ARG A 115 -5.94 2.86 -20.66
N ARG A 116 -5.87 1.84 -19.81
CA ARG A 116 -4.81 0.82 -19.86
C ARG A 116 -5.43 -0.58 -19.74
N VAL A 117 -4.84 -1.54 -20.44
CA VAL A 117 -5.14 -2.97 -20.31
C VAL A 117 -3.99 -3.65 -19.57
N HIS A 118 -4.32 -4.53 -18.64
CA HIS A 118 -3.35 -5.36 -17.94
C HIS A 118 -3.80 -6.83 -17.96
N PRO A 119 -2.93 -7.78 -18.32
CA PRO A 119 -3.33 -9.16 -18.58
C PRO A 119 -3.89 -9.88 -17.33
N HIS A 120 -3.50 -9.46 -16.14
CA HIS A 120 -3.88 -10.10 -14.87
C HIS A 120 -4.71 -9.20 -13.95
N LEU A 121 -5.07 -7.98 -14.39
CA LEU A 121 -5.93 -7.05 -13.66
C LEU A 121 -7.05 -6.56 -14.59
N PRO A 122 -8.07 -7.39 -14.87
CA PRO A 122 -9.21 -6.97 -15.68
C PRO A 122 -9.90 -5.75 -15.06
N ARG A 123 -10.25 -4.78 -15.90
CA ARG A 123 -10.88 -3.52 -15.46
C ARG A 123 -12.12 -3.76 -14.59
N GLU A 124 -12.96 -4.69 -15.00
CA GLU A 124 -14.24 -4.99 -14.33
C GLU A 124 -13.98 -5.51 -12.90
N VAL A 125 -12.97 -6.38 -12.73
CA VAL A 125 -12.58 -6.92 -11.43
C VAL A 125 -11.99 -5.80 -10.57
N LEU A 126 -11.07 -5.02 -11.11
CA LEU A 126 -10.45 -3.91 -10.38
C LEU A 126 -11.51 -2.88 -9.97
N ALA A 127 -12.40 -2.45 -10.86
CA ALA A 127 -13.48 -1.52 -10.56
C ALA A 127 -14.40 -2.07 -9.46
N PHE A 128 -14.76 -3.36 -9.51
CA PHE A 128 -15.54 -4.00 -8.46
C PHE A 128 -14.88 -3.86 -7.08
N PHE A 129 -13.57 -4.08 -6.98
CA PHE A 129 -12.84 -3.94 -5.72
C PHE A 129 -12.76 -2.48 -5.25
N LEU A 130 -12.46 -1.55 -6.14
CA LEU A 130 -12.26 -0.13 -5.83
C LEU A 130 -13.58 0.60 -5.55
N GLU A 131 -14.68 0.20 -6.18
CA GLU A 131 -16.00 0.84 -6.02
C GLU A 131 -16.86 0.19 -4.93
N ALA A 132 -16.49 -1.00 -4.46
CA ALA A 132 -17.19 -1.68 -3.38
C ALA A 132 -17.31 -0.77 -2.14
N ARG A 133 -18.44 -0.90 -1.45
CA ARG A 133 -18.68 -0.19 -0.20
C ARG A 133 -18.95 -1.17 0.91
N SER A 134 -18.42 -0.89 2.09
CA SER A 134 -18.77 -1.63 3.28
C SER A 134 -20.28 -1.54 3.54
N GLN A 135 -20.88 -2.66 3.93
CA GLN A 135 -22.26 -2.69 4.39
C GLN A 135 -22.41 -2.41 5.90
N VAL A 136 -21.29 -2.19 6.57
CA VAL A 136 -21.26 -1.88 8.01
C VAL A 136 -21.31 -0.37 8.18
N ASP A 137 -22.27 0.12 8.95
CA ASP A 137 -22.44 1.54 9.24
C ASP A 137 -21.18 2.16 9.81
N GLY A 138 -20.83 3.35 9.30
CA GLY A 138 -19.64 4.08 9.70
C GLY A 138 -18.31 3.59 9.09
N SER A 139 -18.31 2.50 8.33
CA SER A 139 -17.12 2.04 7.61
C SER A 139 -17.00 2.68 6.24
N THR A 140 -15.83 3.25 5.95
CA THR A 140 -15.52 3.87 4.64
C THR A 140 -14.81 2.92 3.67
N TRP A 141 -14.52 1.69 4.06
CA TRP A 141 -13.62 0.79 3.33
C TRP A 141 -14.22 0.26 2.02
N ALA A 142 -13.36 0.21 1.01
CA ALA A 142 -13.53 -0.60 -0.19
C ALA A 142 -12.92 -2.01 0.04
N LEU A 143 -12.91 -2.86 -0.97
CA LEU A 143 -12.26 -4.17 -0.87
C LEU A 143 -10.74 -4.00 -1.03
N GLY A 144 -10.04 -4.09 0.09
CA GLY A 144 -8.57 -3.97 0.15
C GLY A 144 -8.03 -2.54 0.14
N PHE A 145 -8.90 -1.52 0.19
CA PHE A 145 -8.50 -0.11 0.18
C PHE A 145 -9.28 0.69 1.23
N ASP A 146 -8.66 1.74 1.72
CA ASP A 146 -9.31 2.77 2.51
C ASP A 146 -9.93 3.84 1.60
N ARG A 147 -10.85 4.63 2.14
CA ARG A 147 -11.47 5.78 1.48
C ARG A 147 -11.40 7.01 2.40
N PRO A 148 -11.53 8.22 1.84
CA PRO A 148 -11.65 9.43 2.66
C PRO A 148 -12.77 9.31 3.68
N THR A 149 -12.44 9.49 4.97
CA THR A 149 -13.41 9.51 6.06
C THR A 149 -13.98 10.91 6.21
N PRO A 150 -15.30 11.11 6.15
CA PRO A 150 -15.91 12.42 6.34
C PRO A 150 -15.49 13.11 7.65
N GLY A 151 -15.08 14.37 7.58
CA GLY A 151 -14.72 15.18 8.74
C GLY A 151 -13.33 14.98 9.31
N SER A 152 -12.70 13.81 9.14
CA SER A 152 -11.34 13.55 9.62
C SER A 152 -10.72 12.41 8.82
N SER A 153 -9.92 12.74 7.83
CA SER A 153 -9.28 11.74 6.96
C SER A 153 -7.78 11.93 6.89
N SER A 154 -7.05 10.81 6.89
CA SER A 154 -5.62 10.79 6.58
C SER A 154 -5.33 11.21 5.13
N SER A 155 -6.34 11.22 4.26
CA SER A 155 -6.26 11.70 2.88
C SER A 155 -6.29 13.23 2.76
N GLY A 156 -6.54 13.97 3.84
CA GLY A 156 -6.81 15.40 3.82
C GLY A 156 -8.27 15.73 3.48
N ARG A 157 -8.52 16.96 3.04
CA ARG A 157 -9.86 17.52 2.84
C ARG A 157 -10.32 17.53 1.38
N TYR A 158 -9.37 17.49 0.44
CA TYR A 158 -9.63 17.86 -0.95
C TYR A 158 -9.72 16.69 -1.92
N LEU A 159 -9.29 15.48 -1.51
CA LEU A 159 -9.50 14.27 -2.32
C LEU A 159 -10.99 13.95 -2.42
N SER A 160 -11.42 13.45 -3.59
CA SER A 160 -12.83 13.15 -3.84
C SER A 160 -13.31 11.97 -2.97
N PRO A 161 -14.63 11.89 -2.69
CA PRO A 161 -15.19 10.74 -1.94
C PRO A 161 -15.04 9.39 -2.64
N ARG A 162 -14.72 9.39 -3.93
CA ARG A 162 -14.44 8.18 -4.71
C ARG A 162 -12.99 7.73 -4.60
N SER A 163 -12.11 8.57 -4.06
CA SER A 163 -10.70 8.21 -3.88
C SER A 163 -10.55 6.92 -3.08
N VAL A 164 -9.54 6.16 -3.42
CA VAL A 164 -9.11 4.97 -2.69
C VAL A 164 -7.62 5.07 -2.38
N GLY A 165 -7.21 4.48 -1.27
CA GLY A 165 -5.81 4.51 -0.87
C GLY A 165 -5.50 3.53 0.23
N HIS A 166 -4.29 3.59 0.75
CA HIS A 166 -3.91 2.83 1.94
C HIS A 166 -2.76 3.52 2.69
N LEU A 167 -2.65 3.20 3.97
CA LEU A 167 -1.62 3.71 4.86
C LEU A 167 -0.65 2.59 5.22
N GLY A 168 0.65 2.88 5.22
CA GLY A 168 1.66 1.98 5.76
C GLY A 168 2.00 2.33 7.21
N PHE A 169 2.18 1.32 8.04
CA PHE A 169 2.61 1.49 9.44
C PHE A 169 3.90 2.30 9.56
N THR A 170 4.84 2.08 8.66
CA THR A 170 6.14 2.75 8.62
C THR A 170 6.08 4.24 8.25
N GLY A 171 4.92 4.74 7.83
CA GLY A 171 4.73 6.17 7.53
C GLY A 171 4.32 6.45 6.08
N THR A 172 4.31 5.45 5.23
CA THR A 172 3.94 5.58 3.83
C THR A 172 2.43 5.73 3.65
N SER A 173 2.02 6.29 2.52
CA SER A 173 0.63 6.31 2.04
C SER A 173 0.58 6.48 0.52
N PHE A 174 -0.50 6.03 -0.08
CA PHE A 174 -0.90 6.43 -1.42
C PHE A 174 -2.39 6.69 -1.48
N TRP A 175 -2.79 7.57 -2.40
CA TRP A 175 -4.19 7.86 -2.72
C TRP A 175 -4.36 7.98 -4.22
N ILE A 176 -5.44 7.43 -4.74
CA ILE A 176 -5.85 7.44 -6.14
C ILE A 176 -7.20 8.12 -6.21
N ASP A 177 -7.29 9.26 -6.85
CA ASP A 177 -8.50 10.04 -7.04
C ASP A 177 -8.96 9.94 -8.51
N PRO A 178 -10.01 9.16 -8.81
CA PRO A 178 -10.47 8.99 -10.18
C PRO A 178 -11.18 10.21 -10.74
N ASP A 179 -11.73 11.10 -9.89
CA ASP A 179 -12.48 12.28 -10.32
C ASP A 179 -11.55 13.45 -10.65
N LYS A 180 -10.40 13.52 -9.96
CA LYS A 180 -9.35 14.51 -10.22
C LYS A 180 -8.24 13.96 -11.13
N GLU A 181 -8.33 12.71 -11.56
CA GLU A 181 -7.29 12.00 -12.32
C GLU A 181 -5.90 12.09 -11.66
N LEU A 182 -5.88 12.01 -10.35
CA LEU A 182 -4.71 12.27 -9.51
C LEU A 182 -4.27 11.03 -8.75
N VAL A 183 -2.96 10.85 -8.66
CA VAL A 183 -2.34 9.91 -7.73
C VAL A 183 -1.37 10.68 -6.84
N VAL A 184 -1.44 10.45 -5.54
CA VAL A 184 -0.49 11.01 -4.57
C VAL A 184 0.17 9.88 -3.80
N VAL A 185 1.50 9.84 -3.80
CA VAL A 185 2.31 8.86 -3.06
C VAL A 185 3.20 9.59 -2.08
N LEU A 186 3.20 9.14 -0.83
CA LEU A 186 4.08 9.61 0.22
C LEU A 186 4.91 8.44 0.74
N LEU A 187 6.23 8.48 0.55
CA LEU A 187 7.15 7.51 1.13
C LEU A 187 7.96 8.20 2.23
N THR A 188 7.61 7.92 3.46
CA THR A 188 8.31 8.39 4.66
C THR A 188 8.64 7.24 5.59
N ASN A 189 9.48 7.49 6.58
CA ASN A 189 9.84 6.51 7.58
C ASN A 189 9.69 7.11 8.99
N ARG A 190 8.45 7.09 9.51
CA ARG A 190 8.15 7.63 10.84
C ARG A 190 8.69 6.77 11.97
N VAL A 191 8.94 5.49 11.71
CA VAL A 191 9.34 4.51 12.74
C VAL A 191 10.85 4.53 13.03
N HIS A 192 11.65 5.31 12.32
CA HIS A 192 13.06 5.46 12.63
C HIS A 192 13.29 6.67 13.55
N PRO A 193 14.02 6.52 14.66
CA PRO A 193 14.58 5.28 15.21
C PRO A 193 13.54 4.46 16.00
N SER A 194 12.38 5.02 16.36
CA SER A 194 11.35 4.38 17.18
C SER A 194 9.96 4.49 16.58
N ARG A 195 9.16 3.44 16.74
CA ARG A 195 7.73 3.40 16.35
C ARG A 195 6.83 4.30 17.20
N ASP A 196 7.34 4.89 18.29
CA ASP A 196 6.57 5.78 19.17
C ASP A 196 6.28 7.15 18.53
N ASN A 197 7.00 7.52 17.46
CA ASN A 197 6.73 8.74 16.71
C ASN A 197 5.38 8.63 15.97
N ASN A 198 4.42 9.47 16.38
CA ASN A 198 3.07 9.52 15.82
C ASN A 198 2.76 10.81 15.03
N LEU A 199 3.74 11.68 14.80
CA LEU A 199 3.56 12.94 14.03
C LEU A 199 3.03 12.72 12.62
N ILE A 200 3.21 11.54 12.07
CA ILE A 200 2.68 11.16 10.76
C ILE A 200 1.16 11.28 10.67
N ARG A 201 0.43 11.17 11.79
CA ARG A 201 -1.04 11.29 11.82
C ARG A 201 -1.51 12.71 11.47
N GLU A 202 -0.73 13.71 11.85
CA GLU A 202 -0.99 15.10 11.52
C GLU A 202 -0.37 15.48 10.17
N PHE A 203 0.80 14.91 9.86
CA PHE A 203 1.54 15.23 8.65
C PHE A 203 0.86 14.73 7.38
N ARG A 204 0.27 13.52 7.37
CA ARG A 204 -0.38 12.97 6.17
C ARG A 204 -1.50 13.85 5.62
N PRO A 205 -2.54 14.21 6.40
CA PRO A 205 -3.60 15.08 5.89
C PRO A 205 -3.05 16.43 5.44
N TYR A 206 -2.13 17.03 6.19
CA TYR A 206 -1.47 18.27 5.81
C TYR A 206 -0.74 18.15 4.45
N PHE A 207 0.06 17.08 4.29
CA PHE A 207 0.81 16.84 3.05
C PHE A 207 -0.12 16.70 1.85
N HIS A 208 -1.18 15.89 1.97
CA HIS A 208 -2.12 15.67 0.87
C HIS A 208 -2.85 16.98 0.51
N ASP A 209 -3.31 17.74 1.49
CA ASP A 209 -3.92 19.05 1.28
C ASP A 209 -2.96 20.00 0.54
N ARG A 210 -1.70 20.08 0.98
CA ARG A 210 -0.70 20.95 0.33
C ARG A 210 -0.41 20.55 -1.11
N VAL A 211 -0.39 19.26 -1.42
CA VAL A 211 -0.22 18.78 -2.82
C VAL A 211 -1.37 19.28 -3.69
N LEU A 212 -2.62 19.13 -3.25
CA LEU A 212 -3.78 19.56 -4.03
C LEU A 212 -3.85 21.09 -4.17
N GLU A 213 -3.55 21.82 -3.11
CA GLU A 213 -3.45 23.28 -3.15
C GLU A 213 -2.41 23.77 -4.18
N LEU A 214 -1.20 23.16 -4.19
CA LEU A 214 -0.13 23.51 -5.12
C LEU A 214 -0.49 23.19 -6.59
N LEU A 215 -1.34 22.19 -6.80
CA LEU A 215 -1.83 21.80 -8.13
C LEU A 215 -3.08 22.59 -8.55
N GLY A 216 -3.65 23.44 -7.68
CA GLY A 216 -4.89 24.17 -7.97
C GLY A 216 -6.13 23.28 -8.07
N LEU A 217 -6.16 22.16 -7.33
CA LEU A 217 -7.22 21.15 -7.34
C LEU A 217 -8.14 21.20 -6.10
N VAL A 218 -8.21 22.35 -5.46
CA VAL A 218 -9.04 22.61 -4.27
C VAL A 218 -10.34 23.29 -4.63
#